data_7360be86ff0eef3fe1f79dd85039e4a3
#
_entry.id   7360be86ff0eef3fe1f79dd85039e4a3
#
_cell.length_a   1.000
_cell.length_b   1.000
_cell.length_c   1.000
_cell.angle_alpha   90.00
_cell.angle_beta   90.00
_cell.angle_gamma   90.00
#
_symmetry.space_group_name_H-M   'P 1'
#
loop_
_entity.id
_entity.type
_entity.pdbx_description
1 polymer ?
#
loop_
_entity_poly.entity_id
_entity_poly.type
_entity_poly.pdbx_seq_one_letter_code
_entity_poly.pdbx_strand_id
1 'polypeptide(L)'
;WAKMILDQGTYDRDFLENWVNWEMWLDADHPSEPKTFERFIELLKDEYAMYTPEFAAEECRIPVEQVIEVGNIVAGAGEALSSHVWRSASIGNLGGWQVSRTLHFLNVLTGSVGTKGGTAPNSWAKYKPTLFNEPPAPDGWNELHFPPEYTMSHFEMSHILPHLVKEGRGTMDVYFTRVFNPIWTYPDGFAWMDMLQNEESVGCHIAMTPTWNETAFFADYVLPMGHSAERHDINSYATSAGKWVAFRQPVLREYARREGREVEFTHEVNPGEVWEEDEFWNELSWRIDDGTMGIREHFMSPYRPGEKITIDEYYQYTFERVPGLPEVAKSEGLTELEYMRKHGAFLIEPATYKKHEQEGWPTPSGKQELYSKTIVEFGYPEHALPHYRINSHVHPSNLEGEDEYCLLPNFRLPQHIHSRSANAKWLVEIAHKNPIWIHPKDAKKLGVEEGELLKIKTEIGWFVDKVWVTESIKPGVIGCSHHIGRWRRKQDAGNRFMTNEVKIEDRGDGKMRMRTVSGVESWDSEDPDTSRIWWRDGGVHQNITHAVQPDPISGHHCWLQKVWLSKPGEDELYGDVEVDMEKSMAHYKKWNEWAKERETHPRGERRPLWFKRPLAPRPEHFIMKDHKE
;
A
#
# COMPACT_ATOMS: atom_id res chain seq x y z
N TRP A 1 24.03 -12.18 -7.00
CA TRP A 1 24.03 -11.82 -8.43
C TRP A 1 24.76 -10.52 -8.68
N ALA A 2 24.64 -9.48 -7.85
CA ALA A 2 25.44 -8.25 -7.96
C ALA A 2 26.95 -8.54 -7.91
N LYS A 3 27.38 -9.38 -6.94
CA LYS A 3 28.76 -9.85 -6.86
C LYS A 3 29.20 -10.58 -8.14
N MET A 4 28.35 -11.46 -8.68
CA MET A 4 28.66 -12.18 -9.93
C MET A 4 28.86 -11.22 -11.12
N ILE A 5 28.00 -10.19 -11.26
CA ILE A 5 28.14 -9.14 -12.26
C ILE A 5 29.49 -8.41 -12.12
N LEU A 6 29.84 -8.05 -10.88
CA LEU A 6 31.10 -7.36 -10.59
C LEU A 6 32.33 -8.23 -10.87
N ASP A 7 32.32 -9.49 -10.41
CA ASP A 7 33.43 -10.43 -10.58
C ASP A 7 33.67 -10.80 -12.05
N GLN A 8 32.59 -11.00 -12.82
CA GLN A 8 32.65 -11.30 -14.25
C GLN A 8 32.98 -10.06 -15.12
N GLY A 9 32.88 -8.85 -14.53
CA GLY A 9 33.09 -7.61 -15.25
C GLY A 9 32.03 -7.31 -16.31
N THR A 10 30.79 -7.86 -16.13
CA THR A 10 29.67 -7.68 -17.06
C THR A 10 28.81 -6.45 -16.74
N TYR A 11 29.23 -5.63 -15.77
CA TYR A 11 28.59 -4.35 -15.48
C TYR A 11 28.75 -3.36 -16.63
N ASP A 12 27.79 -2.45 -16.79
CA ASP A 12 27.87 -1.36 -17.77
C ASP A 12 28.79 -0.26 -17.23
N ARG A 13 30.04 -0.24 -17.74
CA ARG A 13 31.06 0.72 -17.31
C ARG A 13 30.61 2.16 -17.57
N ASP A 14 30.12 2.44 -18.77
CA ASP A 14 29.76 3.81 -19.18
C ASP A 14 28.65 4.37 -18.31
N PHE A 15 27.64 3.55 -18.04
CA PHE A 15 26.54 3.93 -17.15
C PHE A 15 27.01 4.17 -15.71
N LEU A 16 27.81 3.25 -15.15
CA LEU A 16 28.29 3.40 -13.77
C LEU A 16 29.21 4.60 -13.60
N GLU A 17 30.13 4.81 -14.50
CA GLU A 17 31.13 5.88 -14.42
C GLU A 17 30.48 7.27 -14.53
N ASN A 18 29.50 7.44 -15.45
CA ASN A 18 28.89 8.73 -15.72
C ASN A 18 27.61 9.01 -14.91
N TRP A 19 26.81 7.99 -14.60
CA TRP A 19 25.45 8.17 -14.08
C TRP A 19 25.19 7.64 -12.67
N VAL A 20 26.22 7.17 -11.96
CA VAL A 20 26.14 6.73 -10.57
C VAL A 20 27.03 7.63 -9.71
N ASN A 21 26.58 7.91 -8.48
CA ASN A 21 27.28 8.82 -7.56
C ASN A 21 28.42 8.14 -6.77
N TRP A 22 29.22 7.32 -7.44
CA TRP A 22 30.28 6.54 -6.79
C TRP A 22 31.36 7.42 -6.14
N GLU A 23 31.65 8.60 -6.69
CA GLU A 23 32.62 9.55 -6.13
C GLU A 23 32.21 9.98 -4.71
N MET A 24 30.89 10.13 -4.46
CA MET A 24 30.38 10.51 -3.14
C MET A 24 30.65 9.42 -2.10
N TRP A 25 30.60 8.16 -2.48
CA TRP A 25 30.95 7.06 -1.60
C TRP A 25 32.43 7.05 -1.26
N LEU A 26 33.31 7.24 -2.25
CA LEU A 26 34.75 7.32 -2.01
C LEU A 26 35.10 8.51 -1.09
N ASP A 27 34.45 9.65 -1.30
CA ASP A 27 34.65 10.82 -0.45
C ASP A 27 34.24 10.59 1.00
N ALA A 28 33.18 9.84 1.23
CA ALA A 28 32.62 9.62 2.55
C ALA A 28 33.37 8.51 3.32
N ASP A 29 33.53 7.34 2.69
CA ASP A 29 33.96 6.12 3.37
C ASP A 29 35.43 5.77 3.07
N HIS A 30 35.98 6.27 1.96
CA HIS A 30 37.34 5.98 1.50
C HIS A 30 38.14 7.23 1.11
N PRO A 31 38.21 8.28 1.98
CA PRO A 31 38.77 9.57 1.61
C PRO A 31 40.29 9.55 1.30
N SER A 32 41.01 8.50 1.69
CA SER A 32 42.42 8.31 1.42
C SER A 32 42.73 7.57 0.12
N GLU A 33 41.71 7.00 -0.51
CA GLU A 33 41.83 6.20 -1.72
C GLU A 33 41.82 7.08 -2.98
N PRO A 34 42.49 6.64 -4.07
CA PRO A 34 42.41 7.34 -5.34
C PRO A 34 40.99 7.41 -5.88
N LYS A 35 40.53 8.58 -6.29
CA LYS A 35 39.22 8.79 -6.90
C LYS A 35 39.22 8.38 -8.38
N THR A 36 39.36 7.10 -8.65
CA THR A 36 39.28 6.52 -9.98
C THR A 36 38.18 5.48 -10.04
N PHE A 37 37.59 5.31 -11.20
CA PHE A 37 36.53 4.32 -11.40
C PHE A 37 37.04 2.89 -11.16
N GLU A 38 38.28 2.60 -11.50
CA GLU A 38 38.91 1.30 -11.22
C GLU A 38 38.97 1.03 -9.74
N ARG A 39 39.39 2.02 -8.93
CA ARG A 39 39.45 1.87 -7.47
C ARG A 39 38.07 1.72 -6.85
N PHE A 40 37.08 2.44 -7.35
CA PHE A 40 35.68 2.27 -6.96
C PHE A 40 35.23 0.83 -7.16
N ILE A 41 35.47 0.24 -8.35
CA ILE A 41 35.06 -1.15 -8.62
C ILE A 41 35.78 -2.16 -7.72
N GLU A 42 37.08 -1.95 -7.45
CA GLU A 42 37.82 -2.82 -6.51
C GLU A 42 37.19 -2.78 -5.11
N LEU A 43 36.99 -1.60 -4.57
CA LEU A 43 36.36 -1.42 -3.25
C LEU A 43 34.94 -1.98 -3.20
N LEU A 44 34.17 -1.80 -4.27
CA LEU A 44 32.80 -2.34 -4.33
C LEU A 44 32.80 -3.89 -4.38
N LYS A 45 33.80 -4.52 -5.01
CA LYS A 45 34.00 -5.97 -4.96
C LYS A 45 34.33 -6.45 -3.55
N ASP A 46 35.18 -5.70 -2.84
CA ASP A 46 35.55 -5.99 -1.46
C ASP A 46 34.32 -5.87 -0.52
N GLU A 47 33.52 -4.81 -0.69
CA GLU A 47 32.29 -4.57 0.07
C GLU A 47 31.28 -5.72 -0.07
N TYR A 48 31.16 -6.28 -1.27
CA TYR A 48 30.24 -7.39 -1.54
C TYR A 48 30.90 -8.77 -1.53
N ALA A 49 32.13 -8.90 -1.04
CA ALA A 49 32.88 -10.16 -1.08
C ALA A 49 32.16 -11.34 -0.39
N MET A 50 31.43 -11.07 0.69
CA MET A 50 30.70 -12.09 1.46
C MET A 50 29.50 -12.69 0.72
N TYR A 51 28.92 -11.99 -0.24
CA TYR A 51 27.68 -12.42 -0.90
C TYR A 51 27.95 -13.38 -2.07
N THR A 52 28.53 -14.53 -1.74
CA THR A 52 28.83 -15.58 -2.72
C THR A 52 27.57 -16.36 -3.12
N PRO A 53 27.58 -17.11 -4.23
CA PRO A 53 26.51 -18.03 -4.57
C PRO A 53 26.19 -19.05 -3.48
N GLU A 54 27.22 -19.54 -2.77
CA GLU A 54 27.06 -20.49 -1.66
C GLU A 54 26.34 -19.84 -0.47
N PHE A 55 26.74 -18.61 -0.10
CA PHE A 55 26.03 -17.82 0.91
C PHE A 55 24.55 -17.65 0.54
N ALA A 56 24.27 -17.26 -0.71
CA ALA A 56 22.91 -17.07 -1.18
C ALA A 56 22.11 -18.38 -1.20
N ALA A 57 22.75 -19.49 -1.56
CA ALA A 57 22.12 -20.82 -1.58
C ALA A 57 21.72 -21.28 -0.16
N GLU A 58 22.59 -21.08 0.81
CA GLU A 58 22.33 -21.38 2.22
C GLU A 58 21.20 -20.50 2.77
N GLU A 59 21.30 -19.20 2.57
CA GLU A 59 20.35 -18.21 3.07
C GLU A 59 18.95 -18.37 2.47
N CYS A 60 18.86 -18.61 1.17
CA CYS A 60 17.59 -18.81 0.46
C CYS A 60 17.08 -20.26 0.51
N ARG A 61 17.89 -21.20 1.01
CA ARG A 61 17.59 -22.64 1.02
C ARG A 61 17.21 -23.17 -0.36
N ILE A 62 18.07 -22.88 -1.35
CA ILE A 62 17.94 -23.35 -2.74
C ILE A 62 19.28 -23.93 -3.21
N PRO A 63 19.30 -24.79 -4.25
CA PRO A 63 20.55 -25.30 -4.80
C PRO A 63 21.47 -24.21 -5.31
N VAL A 64 22.75 -24.31 -5.02
CA VAL A 64 23.76 -23.31 -5.48
C VAL A 64 23.83 -23.21 -7.00
N GLU A 65 23.59 -24.32 -7.69
CA GLU A 65 23.56 -24.37 -9.15
C GLU A 65 22.47 -23.46 -9.73
N GLN A 66 21.30 -23.36 -9.06
CA GLN A 66 20.22 -22.45 -9.45
C GLN A 66 20.62 -20.99 -9.23
N VAL A 67 21.31 -20.69 -8.14
CA VAL A 67 21.82 -19.33 -7.88
C VAL A 67 22.78 -18.91 -8.99
N ILE A 68 23.71 -19.80 -9.37
CA ILE A 68 24.70 -19.57 -10.42
C ILE A 68 24.03 -19.45 -11.80
N GLU A 69 23.10 -20.34 -12.13
CA GLU A 69 22.38 -20.32 -13.41
C GLU A 69 21.65 -19.01 -13.61
N VAL A 70 20.82 -18.61 -12.65
CA VAL A 70 20.08 -17.34 -12.73
C VAL A 70 21.02 -16.14 -12.70
N GLY A 71 22.09 -16.21 -11.88
CA GLY A 71 23.10 -15.14 -11.82
C GLY A 71 23.79 -14.91 -13.16
N ASN A 72 24.11 -15.97 -13.91
CA ASN A 72 24.69 -15.88 -15.25
C ASN A 72 23.70 -15.28 -16.27
N ILE A 73 22.40 -15.63 -16.16
CA ILE A 73 21.36 -15.00 -17.01
C ILE A 73 21.27 -13.50 -16.73
N VAL A 74 21.25 -13.12 -15.44
CA VAL A 74 21.20 -11.71 -15.03
C VAL A 74 22.46 -10.95 -15.48
N ALA A 75 23.66 -11.54 -15.28
CA ALA A 75 24.93 -10.95 -15.69
C ALA A 75 25.05 -10.78 -17.21
N GLY A 76 24.38 -11.63 -17.98
CA GLY A 76 24.37 -11.59 -19.45
C GLY A 76 23.24 -10.72 -20.04
N ALA A 77 22.39 -10.11 -19.24
CA ALA A 77 21.20 -9.40 -19.72
C ALA A 77 21.51 -8.04 -20.40
N GLY A 78 22.67 -7.44 -20.10
CA GLY A 78 23.03 -6.10 -20.58
C GLY A 78 21.99 -5.05 -20.22
N GLU A 79 21.76 -4.09 -21.09
CA GLU A 79 20.79 -2.99 -20.88
C GLU A 79 19.30 -3.45 -20.85
N ALA A 80 19.01 -4.74 -20.98
CA ALA A 80 17.64 -5.27 -21.09
C ALA A 80 17.19 -6.08 -19.86
N LEU A 81 17.81 -5.87 -18.71
CA LEU A 81 17.36 -6.44 -17.45
C LEU A 81 16.13 -5.69 -16.96
N SER A 82 15.00 -6.38 -16.85
CA SER A 82 13.80 -5.84 -16.23
C SER A 82 13.55 -6.52 -14.88
N SER A 83 13.41 -5.75 -13.83
CA SER A 83 13.08 -6.22 -12.49
C SER A 83 11.80 -5.58 -11.97
N HIS A 84 11.10 -6.28 -11.11
CA HIS A 84 9.87 -5.80 -10.51
C HIS A 84 9.73 -6.28 -9.07
N VAL A 85 9.49 -5.34 -8.17
CA VAL A 85 9.09 -5.61 -6.78
C VAL A 85 7.73 -4.97 -6.55
N TRP A 86 6.73 -5.80 -6.28
CA TRP A 86 5.41 -5.33 -5.90
C TRP A 86 5.15 -5.70 -4.45
N ARG A 87 5.33 -4.77 -3.55
CA ARG A 87 5.01 -4.82 -2.12
C ARG A 87 5.57 -6.01 -1.33
N SER A 88 5.13 -7.25 -1.56
CA SER A 88 5.35 -8.37 -0.65
C SER A 88 6.83 -8.62 -0.28
N ALA A 89 7.74 -8.61 -1.24
CA ALA A 89 9.16 -8.81 -0.96
C ALA A 89 9.79 -7.60 -0.25
N SER A 90 9.27 -6.40 -0.51
CA SER A 90 9.81 -5.14 0.02
C SER A 90 9.18 -4.70 1.34
N ILE A 91 7.97 -5.18 1.68
CA ILE A 91 7.25 -4.76 2.88
C ILE A 91 6.77 -5.91 3.76
N GLY A 92 6.97 -7.16 3.34
CA GLY A 92 6.58 -8.34 4.14
C GLY A 92 7.49 -8.58 5.34
N ASN A 93 8.72 -8.13 5.27
CA ASN A 93 9.78 -8.37 6.22
C ASN A 93 10.32 -7.08 6.82
N LEU A 94 10.86 -7.22 8.03
CA LEU A 94 11.74 -6.22 8.61
C LEU A 94 12.93 -5.97 7.67
N GLY A 95 13.23 -4.70 7.37
CA GLY A 95 14.27 -4.32 6.42
C GLY A 95 13.96 -4.67 4.95
N GLY A 96 12.75 -5.10 4.64
CA GLY A 96 12.35 -5.54 3.29
C GLY A 96 12.49 -4.46 2.20
N TRP A 97 12.49 -3.18 2.56
CA TRP A 97 12.76 -2.08 1.64
C TRP A 97 14.16 -2.17 0.99
N GLN A 98 15.15 -2.78 1.66
CA GLN A 98 16.45 -3.08 1.08
C GLN A 98 16.37 -4.13 -0.03
N VAL A 99 15.39 -5.03 0.00
CA VAL A 99 15.16 -5.99 -1.09
C VAL A 99 14.85 -5.23 -2.39
N SER A 100 13.96 -4.23 -2.35
CA SER A 100 13.66 -3.39 -3.51
C SER A 100 14.89 -2.64 -4.00
N ARG A 101 15.66 -2.09 -3.08
CA ARG A 101 16.88 -1.32 -3.40
C ARG A 101 17.95 -2.21 -4.03
N THR A 102 18.18 -3.40 -3.47
CA THR A 102 19.16 -4.37 -4.00
C THR A 102 18.73 -4.91 -5.36
N LEU A 103 17.44 -5.14 -5.55
CA LEU A 103 16.93 -5.58 -6.85
C LEU A 103 17.09 -4.50 -7.92
N HIS A 104 16.82 -3.23 -7.57
CA HIS A 104 17.10 -2.10 -8.47
C HIS A 104 18.60 -1.92 -8.74
N PHE A 105 19.45 -2.25 -7.78
CA PHE A 105 20.89 -2.19 -7.93
C PHE A 105 21.41 -3.11 -9.05
N LEU A 106 20.77 -4.26 -9.30
CA LEU A 106 21.10 -5.10 -10.47
C LEU A 106 20.86 -4.35 -11.79
N ASN A 107 19.78 -3.57 -11.87
CA ASN A 107 19.51 -2.73 -13.04
C ASN A 107 20.53 -1.60 -13.18
N VAL A 108 20.98 -1.04 -12.06
CA VAL A 108 22.05 -0.01 -12.07
C VAL A 108 23.36 -0.61 -12.55
N LEU A 109 23.76 -1.78 -12.07
CA LEU A 109 24.98 -2.46 -12.49
C LEU A 109 24.98 -2.81 -13.99
N THR A 110 23.84 -3.21 -14.52
CA THR A 110 23.71 -3.59 -15.94
C THR A 110 23.39 -2.43 -16.88
N GLY A 111 23.27 -1.19 -16.36
CA GLY A 111 22.87 -0.03 -17.16
C GLY A 111 21.42 -0.06 -17.65
N SER A 112 20.57 -0.96 -17.11
CA SER A 112 19.22 -1.21 -17.62
C SER A 112 18.15 -0.31 -17.00
N VAL A 113 18.50 0.92 -16.65
CA VAL A 113 17.56 1.91 -16.09
C VAL A 113 17.13 2.90 -17.17
N GLY A 114 15.86 2.88 -17.52
CA GLY A 114 15.30 3.73 -18.57
C GLY A 114 15.70 3.32 -19.99
N THR A 115 16.03 2.06 -20.19
CA THR A 115 16.43 1.48 -21.48
C THR A 115 15.33 0.63 -22.10
N LYS A 116 15.43 0.33 -23.39
CA LYS A 116 14.49 -0.58 -24.05
C LYS A 116 14.70 -2.01 -23.56
N GLY A 117 13.65 -2.58 -22.96
CA GLY A 117 13.71 -3.90 -22.32
C GLY A 117 14.22 -3.87 -20.89
N GLY A 118 14.70 -2.72 -20.42
CA GLY A 118 15.09 -2.49 -19.03
C GLY A 118 13.94 -2.06 -18.14
N THR A 119 14.29 -1.62 -16.96
CA THR A 119 13.31 -1.13 -15.95
C THR A 119 12.96 0.33 -16.21
N ALA A 120 11.69 0.65 -16.29
CA ALA A 120 11.24 2.03 -16.35
C ALA A 120 11.55 2.75 -15.02
N PRO A 121 12.09 3.97 -15.08
CA PRO A 121 12.60 4.66 -13.89
C PRO A 121 11.49 4.98 -12.87
N ASN A 122 10.26 5.24 -13.32
CA ASN A 122 9.19 5.58 -12.39
C ASN A 122 7.80 5.56 -13.04
N SER A 123 6.88 4.78 -12.50
CA SER A 123 5.46 4.83 -12.84
C SER A 123 4.74 6.07 -12.27
N TRP A 124 5.39 6.84 -11.40
CA TRP A 124 4.83 8.05 -10.78
C TRP A 124 5.07 9.32 -11.60
N ALA A 125 5.84 9.27 -12.67
CA ALA A 125 6.03 10.38 -13.61
C ALA A 125 4.76 10.63 -14.44
N LYS A 126 3.66 10.89 -13.77
CA LYS A 126 2.33 11.12 -14.33
C LYS A 126 2.04 12.62 -14.43
N TYR A 127 1.10 12.95 -15.31
CA TYR A 127 0.48 14.28 -15.28
C TYR A 127 -0.28 14.45 -13.97
N LYS A 128 -0.06 15.57 -13.30
CA LYS A 128 -0.83 15.98 -12.13
C LYS A 128 -1.74 17.13 -12.54
N PRO A 129 -3.06 17.02 -12.33
CA PRO A 129 -3.96 18.12 -12.56
C PRO A 129 -3.51 19.36 -11.77
N THR A 130 -3.55 20.52 -12.40
CA THR A 130 -3.31 21.79 -11.72
C THR A 130 -4.66 22.36 -11.30
N LEU A 131 -4.85 22.55 -10.01
CA LEU A 131 -6.04 23.20 -9.48
C LEU A 131 -5.97 24.71 -9.77
N PHE A 132 -7.11 25.33 -10.06
CA PHE A 132 -7.17 26.75 -10.40
C PHE A 132 -7.00 27.67 -9.19
N ASN A 133 -7.38 27.22 -8.02
CA ASN A 133 -7.22 27.92 -6.75
C ASN A 133 -6.89 26.90 -5.65
N GLU A 134 -5.64 26.41 -5.67
CA GLU A 134 -5.19 25.39 -4.73
C GLU A 134 -5.20 25.95 -3.31
N PRO A 135 -5.88 25.29 -2.36
CA PRO A 135 -5.82 25.71 -0.97
C PRO A 135 -4.39 25.61 -0.44
N PRO A 136 -4.01 26.44 0.53
CA PRO A 136 -2.68 26.38 1.11
C PRO A 136 -2.42 24.98 1.68
N ALA A 137 -1.21 24.50 1.51
CA ALA A 137 -0.82 23.24 2.14
C ALA A 137 -0.91 23.39 3.67
N PRO A 138 -1.43 22.40 4.41
CA PRO A 138 -1.48 22.47 5.85
C PRO A 138 -0.07 22.59 6.43
N ASP A 139 0.16 23.56 7.29
CA ASP A 139 1.43 23.80 7.98
C ASP A 139 1.60 22.91 9.22
N GLY A 140 0.50 22.31 9.69
CA GLY A 140 0.52 21.43 10.85
C GLY A 140 1.17 20.09 10.56
N TRP A 141 1.96 19.62 11.52
CA TRP A 141 2.44 18.24 11.51
C TRP A 141 1.31 17.29 11.94
N ASN A 142 0.94 16.37 11.08
CA ASN A 142 -0.05 15.34 11.41
C ASN A 142 0.64 14.11 12.03
N GLU A 143 0.82 14.12 13.32
CA GLU A 143 1.51 13.07 14.06
C GLU A 143 0.76 11.72 14.02
N LEU A 144 -0.56 11.73 13.93
CA LEU A 144 -1.36 10.51 13.82
C LEU A 144 -1.13 9.75 12.50
N HIS A 145 -0.73 10.46 11.45
CA HIS A 145 -0.42 9.84 10.16
C HIS A 145 1.09 9.70 9.89
N PHE A 146 1.88 10.61 10.46
CA PHE A 146 3.33 10.68 10.25
C PHE A 146 4.07 10.79 11.58
N PRO A 147 4.07 9.72 12.40
CA PRO A 147 4.76 9.75 13.68
C PRO A 147 6.27 10.01 13.49
N PRO A 148 6.86 10.90 14.31
CA PRO A 148 8.23 11.36 14.13
C PRO A 148 9.29 10.26 14.35
N GLU A 149 8.94 9.18 15.02
CA GLU A 149 9.82 8.04 15.24
C GLU A 149 10.21 7.32 13.95
N TYR A 150 9.37 7.38 12.93
CA TYR A 150 9.57 6.67 11.66
C TYR A 150 10.11 7.64 10.61
N THR A 151 11.40 7.77 10.60
CA THR A 151 12.15 8.83 9.93
C THR A 151 11.95 8.88 8.43
N MET A 152 11.83 7.73 7.79
CA MET A 152 11.75 7.63 6.34
C MET A 152 10.40 7.09 5.86
N SER A 153 9.38 7.18 6.69
CA SER A 153 8.02 6.83 6.28
C SER A 153 7.60 7.70 5.10
N HIS A 154 7.36 7.07 3.95
CA HIS A 154 6.94 7.75 2.73
C HIS A 154 5.42 7.95 2.66
N PHE A 155 4.67 7.05 3.26
CA PHE A 155 3.22 7.07 3.32
C PHE A 155 2.74 7.25 4.76
N GLU A 156 1.51 7.64 4.90
CA GLU A 156 0.83 7.66 6.20
C GLU A 156 0.83 6.26 6.84
N MET A 157 1.05 6.23 8.14
CA MET A 157 1.13 5.00 8.91
C MET A 157 -0.21 4.62 9.54
N SER A 158 -1.27 4.61 8.74
CA SER A 158 -2.64 4.34 9.22
C SER A 158 -2.78 3.01 9.97
N HIS A 159 -1.92 2.03 9.70
CA HIS A 159 -1.97 0.72 10.38
C HIS A 159 -1.65 0.78 11.88
N ILE A 160 -1.01 1.85 12.37
CA ILE A 160 -0.78 2.07 13.81
C ILE A 160 -1.69 3.15 14.41
N LEU A 161 -2.57 3.75 13.63
CA LEU A 161 -3.43 4.85 14.06
C LEU A 161 -4.22 4.55 15.36
N PRO A 162 -4.87 3.39 15.54
CA PRO A 162 -5.58 3.10 16.77
C PRO A 162 -4.69 3.09 18.01
N HIS A 163 -3.46 2.65 17.88
CA HIS A 163 -2.50 2.61 18.98
C HIS A 163 -2.02 4.02 19.35
N LEU A 164 -1.76 4.89 18.36
CA LEU A 164 -1.39 6.29 18.59
C LEU A 164 -2.50 7.06 19.30
N VAL A 165 -3.75 6.87 18.89
CA VAL A 165 -4.91 7.47 19.53
C VAL A 165 -5.07 6.97 20.97
N LYS A 166 -4.94 5.66 21.20
CA LYS A 166 -5.02 5.06 22.54
C LYS A 166 -3.88 5.49 23.47
N GLU A 167 -2.72 5.88 22.92
CA GLU A 167 -1.63 6.53 23.67
C GLU A 167 -1.90 8.01 24.00
N GLY A 168 -3.00 8.57 23.50
CA GLY A 168 -3.35 9.98 23.74
C GLY A 168 -2.55 10.97 22.87
N ARG A 169 -2.02 10.52 21.72
CA ARG A 169 -1.23 11.37 20.80
C ARG A 169 -2.09 12.29 19.95
N GLY A 170 -3.40 12.11 19.98
CA GLY A 170 -4.37 12.98 19.32
C GLY A 170 -5.73 12.32 19.21
N THR A 171 -6.72 13.13 18.84
CA THR A 171 -8.09 12.74 18.55
C THR A 171 -8.53 13.29 17.20
N MET A 172 -9.63 12.80 16.67
CA MET A 172 -10.19 13.26 15.40
C MET A 172 -11.62 13.73 15.61
N ASP A 173 -11.91 15.00 15.33
CA ASP A 173 -13.29 15.51 15.37
C ASP A 173 -14.15 14.84 14.30
N VAL A 174 -13.61 14.71 13.08
CA VAL A 174 -14.25 14.01 11.96
C VAL A 174 -13.24 13.11 11.27
N TYR A 175 -13.62 11.86 11.07
CA TYR A 175 -12.82 10.88 10.35
C TYR A 175 -13.57 10.31 9.14
N PHE A 176 -13.02 10.49 7.95
CA PHE A 176 -13.55 9.90 6.72
C PHE A 176 -12.79 8.63 6.35
N THR A 177 -13.50 7.52 6.22
CA THR A 177 -12.97 6.33 5.54
C THR A 177 -13.52 6.26 4.11
N ARG A 178 -12.66 6.53 3.13
CA ARG A 178 -13.03 6.52 1.72
C ARG A 178 -12.54 5.26 1.03
N VAL A 179 -13.45 4.34 0.65
CA VAL A 179 -13.13 3.02 0.03
C VAL A 179 -12.07 2.27 0.86
N PHE A 180 -12.07 2.51 2.15
CA PHE A 180 -11.08 2.02 3.10
C PHE A 180 -11.77 1.18 4.18
N ASN A 181 -11.31 -0.05 4.38
CA ASN A 181 -11.90 -1.01 5.31
C ASN A 181 -10.83 -1.54 6.29
N PRO A 182 -10.28 -0.68 7.16
CA PRO A 182 -9.15 -1.05 8.02
C PRO A 182 -9.47 -2.15 9.02
N ILE A 183 -10.68 -2.22 9.56
CA ILE A 183 -11.09 -3.30 10.47
C ILE A 183 -10.83 -4.68 9.86
N TRP A 184 -11.00 -4.82 8.55
CA TRP A 184 -10.83 -6.09 7.86
C TRP A 184 -9.50 -6.23 7.14
N THR A 185 -8.95 -5.16 6.58
CA THR A 185 -7.75 -5.22 5.74
C THR A 185 -6.44 -5.03 6.49
N TYR A 186 -6.49 -4.36 7.65
CA TYR A 186 -5.31 -4.09 8.46
C TYR A 186 -5.15 -5.10 9.60
N PRO A 187 -3.96 -5.19 10.21
CA PRO A 187 -3.76 -5.98 11.41
C PRO A 187 -4.56 -5.39 12.57
N ASP A 188 -4.80 -6.21 13.58
CA ASP A 188 -5.41 -5.79 14.85
C ASP A 188 -6.76 -5.06 14.69
N GLY A 189 -7.69 -5.71 13.98
CA GLY A 189 -9.01 -5.11 13.70
C GLY A 189 -9.82 -4.75 14.94
N PHE A 190 -9.60 -5.39 16.08
CA PHE A 190 -10.27 -5.01 17.34
C PHE A 190 -9.78 -3.66 17.87
N ALA A 191 -8.52 -3.32 17.70
CA ALA A 191 -8.03 -1.97 18.05
C ALA A 191 -8.71 -0.89 17.21
N TRP A 192 -8.97 -1.18 15.92
CA TRP A 192 -9.76 -0.30 15.05
C TRP A 192 -11.21 -0.15 15.52
N MET A 193 -11.86 -1.25 15.93
CA MET A 193 -13.23 -1.20 16.46
C MET A 193 -13.30 -0.37 17.75
N ASP A 194 -12.35 -0.58 18.67
CA ASP A 194 -12.24 0.15 19.93
C ASP A 194 -12.12 1.66 19.69
N MET A 195 -11.21 2.07 18.78
CA MET A 195 -11.03 3.47 18.43
C MET A 195 -12.28 4.09 17.79
N LEU A 196 -12.89 3.41 16.80
CA LEU A 196 -14.02 3.96 16.04
C LEU A 196 -15.33 4.02 16.85
N GLN A 197 -15.46 3.24 17.91
CA GLN A 197 -16.62 3.27 18.82
C GLN A 197 -16.47 4.27 19.97
N ASN A 198 -15.28 4.83 20.15
CA ASN A 198 -15.01 5.78 21.23
C ASN A 198 -15.12 7.23 20.70
N GLU A 199 -16.21 7.91 21.07
CA GLU A 199 -16.49 9.30 20.67
C GLU A 199 -15.43 10.30 21.17
N GLU A 200 -14.68 9.98 22.25
CA GLU A 200 -13.54 10.78 22.71
C GLU A 200 -12.33 10.64 21.78
N SER A 201 -12.25 9.56 21.03
CA SER A 201 -11.19 9.29 20.05
C SER A 201 -11.55 9.80 18.66
N VAL A 202 -12.79 9.55 18.24
CA VAL A 202 -13.34 9.93 16.93
C VAL A 202 -14.73 10.50 17.14
N GLY A 203 -14.87 11.82 17.07
CA GLY A 203 -16.14 12.52 17.32
C GLY A 203 -17.23 12.21 16.29
N CYS A 204 -16.85 11.97 15.03
CA CYS A 204 -17.77 11.56 13.97
C CYS A 204 -17.02 10.74 12.92
N HIS A 205 -17.46 9.50 12.70
CA HIS A 205 -16.92 8.65 11.63
C HIS A 205 -17.88 8.58 10.44
N ILE A 206 -17.39 8.98 9.26
CA ILE A 206 -18.16 8.97 8.01
C ILE A 206 -17.52 7.97 7.04
N ALA A 207 -18.25 6.92 6.67
CA ALA A 207 -17.80 5.92 5.72
C ALA A 207 -18.34 6.23 4.31
N MET A 208 -17.45 6.54 3.38
CA MET A 208 -17.76 6.69 1.97
C MET A 208 -17.39 5.41 1.23
N THR A 209 -18.36 4.64 0.82
CA THR A 209 -18.09 3.31 0.28
C THR A 209 -19.09 2.89 -0.80
N PRO A 210 -18.62 2.26 -1.91
CA PRO A 210 -19.52 1.72 -2.93
C PRO A 210 -20.19 0.41 -2.51
N THR A 211 -19.70 -0.24 -1.46
CA THR A 211 -20.24 -1.48 -0.91
C THR A 211 -20.14 -1.47 0.60
N TRP A 212 -21.11 -2.04 1.29
CA TRP A 212 -21.03 -2.25 2.73
C TRP A 212 -19.76 -3.02 3.10
N ASN A 213 -19.12 -2.61 4.17
CA ASN A 213 -17.91 -3.25 4.70
C ASN A 213 -17.88 -3.19 6.23
N GLU A 214 -16.95 -3.93 6.81
CA GLU A 214 -16.82 -4.10 8.26
C GLU A 214 -16.60 -2.76 8.96
N THR A 215 -15.81 -1.87 8.39
CA THR A 215 -15.58 -0.53 8.95
C THR A 215 -16.82 0.35 8.89
N ALA A 216 -17.59 0.25 7.81
CA ALA A 216 -18.83 1.01 7.67
C ALA A 216 -19.90 0.63 8.71
N PHE A 217 -19.85 -0.58 9.28
CA PHE A 217 -20.74 -0.97 10.37
C PHE A 217 -20.47 -0.24 11.69
N PHE A 218 -19.37 0.47 11.79
CA PHE A 218 -18.98 1.26 12.96
C PHE A 218 -18.97 2.77 12.66
N ALA A 219 -19.54 3.19 11.53
CA ALA A 219 -19.65 4.60 11.17
C ALA A 219 -20.95 5.21 11.66
N ASP A 220 -20.92 6.50 12.01
CA ASP A 220 -22.09 7.30 12.32
C ASP A 220 -22.91 7.58 11.07
N TYR A 221 -22.21 7.80 9.94
CA TYR A 221 -22.83 8.00 8.63
C TYR A 221 -22.18 7.10 7.58
N VAL A 222 -23.02 6.46 6.77
CA VAL A 222 -22.57 5.70 5.60
C VAL A 222 -23.09 6.39 4.35
N LEU A 223 -22.18 6.92 3.55
CA LEU A 223 -22.52 7.61 2.32
C LEU A 223 -22.24 6.70 1.12
N PRO A 224 -23.27 6.41 0.30
CA PRO A 224 -23.09 5.63 -0.90
C PRO A 224 -22.24 6.40 -1.90
N MET A 225 -21.14 5.80 -2.34
CA MET A 225 -20.17 6.38 -3.24
C MET A 225 -20.19 5.68 -4.58
N GLY A 226 -20.03 6.40 -5.66
CA GLY A 226 -20.02 5.85 -7.01
C GLY A 226 -18.96 4.78 -7.22
N HIS A 227 -19.38 3.62 -7.71
CA HIS A 227 -18.47 2.63 -8.28
C HIS A 227 -17.89 3.15 -9.60
N SER A 228 -16.90 2.47 -10.16
CA SER A 228 -16.17 2.94 -11.35
C SER A 228 -17.03 3.35 -12.56
N ALA A 229 -18.21 2.78 -12.75
CA ALA A 229 -19.14 3.16 -13.83
C ALA A 229 -20.09 4.30 -13.46
N GLU A 230 -20.06 4.76 -12.21
CA GLU A 230 -21.01 5.73 -11.63
C GLU A 230 -20.35 7.06 -11.31
N ARG A 231 -19.05 7.22 -11.58
CA ARG A 231 -18.29 8.44 -11.30
C ARG A 231 -17.30 8.80 -12.39
N HIS A 232 -16.90 10.07 -12.40
CA HIS A 232 -15.73 10.52 -13.16
C HIS A 232 -14.43 10.03 -12.51
N ASP A 233 -13.38 9.97 -13.32
CA ASP A 233 -12.03 9.71 -12.83
C ASP A 233 -11.00 10.12 -13.88
N ILE A 234 -9.89 10.69 -13.41
CA ILE A 234 -8.70 10.91 -14.23
C ILE A 234 -7.64 9.92 -13.82
N ASN A 235 -7.07 9.25 -14.79
CA ASN A 235 -5.94 8.36 -14.57
C ASN A 235 -4.77 8.77 -15.47
N SER A 236 -3.60 8.98 -14.86
CA SER A 236 -2.40 9.37 -15.60
C SER A 236 -1.21 8.59 -15.10
N TYR A 237 -0.49 7.98 -16.03
CA TYR A 237 0.74 7.24 -15.76
C TYR A 237 1.78 7.50 -16.84
N ALA A 238 3.05 7.32 -16.49
CA ALA A 238 4.10 7.04 -17.44
C ALA A 238 4.27 5.51 -17.53
N THR A 239 4.12 4.98 -18.71
CA THR A 239 4.22 3.54 -19.00
C THR A 239 5.15 3.31 -20.18
N SER A 240 5.28 2.06 -20.62
CA SER A 240 6.00 1.73 -21.85
C SER A 240 5.47 2.43 -23.11
N ALA A 241 4.21 2.89 -23.10
CA ALA A 241 3.61 3.67 -24.19
C ALA A 241 3.99 5.17 -24.12
N GLY A 242 4.43 5.66 -22.96
CA GLY A 242 4.71 7.04 -22.69
C GLY A 242 3.88 7.61 -21.53
N LYS A 243 3.86 8.92 -21.43
CA LYS A 243 3.07 9.67 -20.45
C LYS A 243 1.71 9.99 -21.05
N TRP A 244 0.64 9.59 -20.37
CA TRP A 244 -0.71 9.74 -20.87
C TRP A 244 -1.67 10.15 -19.76
N VAL A 245 -2.83 10.68 -20.17
CA VAL A 245 -3.99 10.93 -19.31
C VAL A 245 -5.21 10.22 -19.91
N ALA A 246 -5.97 9.56 -19.07
CA ALA A 246 -7.25 8.95 -19.43
C ALA A 246 -8.37 9.53 -18.59
N PHE A 247 -9.57 9.53 -19.15
CA PHE A 247 -10.77 10.05 -18.53
C PHE A 247 -11.88 9.01 -18.57
N ARG A 248 -12.49 8.78 -17.43
CA ARG A 248 -13.67 7.93 -17.28
C ARG A 248 -14.86 8.79 -16.88
N GLN A 249 -16.03 8.45 -17.40
CA GLN A 249 -17.28 9.17 -17.17
C GLN A 249 -18.31 8.27 -16.51
N PRO A 250 -19.24 8.81 -15.69
CA PRO A 250 -20.41 8.08 -15.22
C PRO A 250 -21.30 7.66 -16.39
N VAL A 251 -21.56 6.38 -16.53
CA VAL A 251 -22.25 5.83 -17.71
C VAL A 251 -23.66 6.38 -17.85
N LEU A 252 -24.43 6.41 -16.77
CA LEU A 252 -25.83 6.88 -16.81
C LEU A 252 -25.94 8.39 -17.02
N ARG A 253 -25.01 9.18 -16.47
CA ARG A 253 -24.94 10.62 -16.74
C ARG A 253 -24.62 10.89 -18.21
N GLU A 254 -23.65 10.17 -18.76
CA GLU A 254 -23.29 10.30 -20.18
C GLU A 254 -24.43 9.85 -21.10
N TYR A 255 -25.15 8.77 -20.74
CA TYR A 255 -26.34 8.36 -21.45
C TYR A 255 -27.42 9.45 -21.43
N ALA A 256 -27.74 10.00 -20.25
CA ALA A 256 -28.70 11.08 -20.10
C ALA A 256 -28.33 12.30 -20.96
N ARG A 257 -27.04 12.68 -20.95
CA ARG A 257 -26.52 13.80 -21.78
C ARG A 257 -26.73 13.54 -23.28
N ARG A 258 -26.50 12.32 -23.74
CA ARG A 258 -26.72 11.93 -25.15
C ARG A 258 -28.20 11.94 -25.56
N GLU A 259 -29.09 11.67 -24.61
CA GLU A 259 -30.54 11.79 -24.79
C GLU A 259 -31.06 13.25 -24.68
N GLY A 260 -30.16 14.22 -24.49
CA GLY A 260 -30.49 15.63 -24.36
C GLY A 260 -31.12 16.01 -23.02
N ARG A 261 -30.97 15.19 -21.98
CA ARG A 261 -31.38 15.52 -20.61
C ARG A 261 -30.27 16.29 -19.91
N GLU A 262 -30.64 17.41 -19.32
CA GLU A 262 -29.78 18.13 -18.38
C GLU A 262 -29.78 17.39 -17.04
N VAL A 263 -28.59 17.18 -16.46
CA VAL A 263 -28.36 16.55 -15.18
C VAL A 263 -27.41 17.45 -14.40
N GLU A 264 -27.88 18.01 -13.29
CA GLU A 264 -27.04 18.86 -12.44
C GLU A 264 -26.04 17.99 -11.67
N PHE A 265 -26.53 16.98 -10.97
CA PHE A 265 -25.71 16.05 -10.19
C PHE A 265 -25.81 14.62 -10.69
N THR A 266 -24.71 13.91 -10.65
CA THR A 266 -24.64 12.52 -11.12
C THR A 266 -25.58 11.59 -10.33
N HIS A 267 -25.83 11.88 -9.04
CA HIS A 267 -26.74 11.07 -8.22
C HIS A 267 -28.20 11.11 -8.71
N GLU A 268 -28.60 12.10 -9.51
CA GLU A 268 -29.97 12.17 -10.07
C GLU A 268 -30.27 11.04 -11.06
N VAL A 269 -29.22 10.44 -11.61
CA VAL A 269 -29.31 9.35 -12.59
C VAL A 269 -28.70 8.04 -12.12
N ASN A 270 -27.86 8.06 -11.10
CA ASN A 270 -27.31 6.86 -10.50
C ASN A 270 -28.38 6.16 -9.63
N PRO A 271 -28.41 4.82 -9.59
CA PRO A 271 -29.31 4.11 -8.69
C PRO A 271 -28.97 4.41 -7.22
N GLY A 272 -29.99 4.52 -6.37
CA GLY A 272 -29.83 4.65 -4.94
C GLY A 272 -29.22 5.96 -4.44
N GLU A 273 -29.38 7.05 -5.18
CA GLU A 273 -28.85 8.39 -4.84
C GLU A 273 -27.31 8.39 -4.63
N VAL A 274 -26.60 7.59 -5.41
CA VAL A 274 -25.14 7.44 -5.31
C VAL A 274 -24.45 8.69 -5.86
N TRP A 275 -23.80 9.44 -4.99
CA TRP A 275 -23.06 10.64 -5.32
C TRP A 275 -21.78 10.34 -6.11
N GLU A 276 -21.47 11.20 -7.01
CA GLU A 276 -20.15 11.32 -7.61
C GLU A 276 -19.23 12.03 -6.60
N GLU A 277 -18.02 11.54 -6.46
CA GLU A 277 -17.14 11.95 -5.36
C GLU A 277 -16.69 13.42 -5.46
N ASP A 278 -16.30 13.87 -6.65
CA ASP A 278 -15.84 15.26 -6.82
C ASP A 278 -17.01 16.26 -6.64
N GLU A 279 -18.22 15.88 -7.07
CA GLU A 279 -19.43 16.68 -6.81
C GLU A 279 -19.73 16.74 -5.30
N PHE A 280 -19.59 15.62 -4.58
CA PHE A 280 -19.80 15.58 -3.14
C PHE A 280 -18.86 16.54 -2.41
N TRP A 281 -17.57 16.51 -2.72
CA TRP A 281 -16.59 17.39 -2.07
C TRP A 281 -16.82 18.86 -2.39
N ASN A 282 -17.20 19.20 -3.64
CA ASN A 282 -17.55 20.54 -4.03
C ASN A 282 -18.77 21.05 -3.25
N GLU A 283 -19.82 20.23 -3.14
CA GLU A 283 -21.04 20.57 -2.39
C GLU A 283 -20.77 20.71 -0.90
N LEU A 284 -20.06 19.76 -0.30
CA LEU A 284 -19.73 19.81 1.12
C LEU A 284 -18.93 21.06 1.45
N SER A 285 -17.85 21.32 0.71
CA SER A 285 -16.99 22.49 0.93
C SER A 285 -17.74 23.81 0.78
N TRP A 286 -18.63 23.88 -0.21
CA TRP A 286 -19.46 25.07 -0.40
C TRP A 286 -20.47 25.30 0.72
N ARG A 287 -21.03 24.23 1.31
CA ARG A 287 -22.07 24.30 2.33
C ARG A 287 -21.54 24.53 3.74
N ILE A 288 -20.36 24.01 4.08
CA ILE A 288 -19.77 24.21 5.41
C ILE A 288 -19.26 25.63 5.61
N ASP A 289 -18.92 26.35 4.53
CA ASP A 289 -18.49 27.74 4.60
C ASP A 289 -19.70 28.67 4.55
N ASP A 290 -19.92 29.43 5.60
CA ASP A 290 -20.95 30.46 5.66
C ASP A 290 -20.54 31.77 4.96
N GLY A 291 -19.38 31.80 4.31
CA GLY A 291 -18.76 32.94 3.65
C GLY A 291 -17.69 33.63 4.50
N THR A 292 -17.38 33.12 5.70
CA THR A 292 -16.37 33.68 6.60
C THR A 292 -15.09 32.85 6.69
N MET A 293 -15.15 31.58 6.29
CA MET A 293 -14.05 30.62 6.44
C MET A 293 -13.05 30.64 5.27
N GLY A 294 -13.42 31.26 4.15
CA GLY A 294 -12.57 31.31 2.95
C GLY A 294 -12.48 30.00 2.15
N ILE A 295 -13.26 28.99 2.52
CA ILE A 295 -13.24 27.69 1.83
C ILE A 295 -13.85 27.80 0.44
N ARG A 296 -14.94 28.55 0.29
CA ARG A 296 -15.66 28.74 -1.00
C ARG A 296 -14.77 29.29 -2.10
N GLU A 297 -13.78 30.10 -1.78
CA GLU A 297 -12.88 30.68 -2.79
C GLU A 297 -12.10 29.62 -3.57
N HIS A 298 -11.85 28.44 -2.97
CA HIS A 298 -11.17 27.31 -3.60
C HIS A 298 -12.10 26.47 -4.49
N PHE A 299 -13.42 26.71 -4.41
CA PHE A 299 -14.45 25.99 -5.15
C PHE A 299 -15.30 26.90 -6.03
N MET A 300 -14.83 28.12 -6.31
CA MET A 300 -15.44 29.01 -7.27
C MET A 300 -15.14 28.58 -8.71
N SER A 301 -16.11 28.85 -9.61
CA SER A 301 -15.90 28.61 -11.03
C SER A 301 -14.82 29.57 -11.58
N PRO A 302 -13.82 29.08 -12.32
CA PRO A 302 -12.88 29.93 -13.02
C PRO A 302 -13.49 30.63 -14.24
N TYR A 303 -14.70 30.23 -14.67
CA TYR A 303 -15.40 30.74 -15.83
C TYR A 303 -16.58 31.67 -15.47
N ARG A 304 -17.16 31.52 -14.27
CA ARG A 304 -18.32 32.23 -13.78
C ARG A 304 -18.04 32.84 -12.40
N PRO A 305 -17.49 34.07 -12.35
CA PRO A 305 -17.07 34.68 -11.09
C PRO A 305 -18.18 34.73 -10.03
N GLY A 306 -17.88 34.30 -8.82
CA GLY A 306 -18.79 34.27 -7.69
C GLY A 306 -19.73 33.07 -7.62
N GLU A 307 -19.72 32.20 -8.62
CA GLU A 307 -20.50 30.97 -8.63
C GLU A 307 -19.65 29.74 -8.26
N LYS A 308 -20.31 28.72 -7.72
CA LYS A 308 -19.68 27.44 -7.43
C LYS A 308 -19.28 26.74 -8.73
N ILE A 309 -18.12 26.10 -8.73
CA ILE A 309 -17.65 25.29 -9.85
C ILE A 309 -18.58 24.08 -10.09
N THR A 310 -18.88 23.81 -11.36
CA THR A 310 -19.52 22.55 -11.75
C THR A 310 -18.47 21.47 -12.03
N ILE A 311 -18.89 20.21 -12.02
CA ILE A 311 -18.00 19.09 -12.32
C ILE A 311 -17.44 19.18 -13.76
N ASP A 312 -18.24 19.64 -14.70
CA ASP A 312 -17.80 19.82 -16.09
C ASP A 312 -16.76 20.94 -16.22
N GLU A 313 -16.92 22.03 -15.49
CA GLU A 313 -15.93 23.12 -15.44
C GLU A 313 -14.62 22.68 -14.78
N TYR A 314 -14.71 21.86 -13.73
CA TYR A 314 -13.53 21.29 -13.08
C TYR A 314 -12.67 20.44 -14.04
N TYR A 315 -13.31 19.56 -14.81
CA TYR A 315 -12.61 18.74 -15.79
C TYR A 315 -12.18 19.53 -17.02
N GLN A 316 -12.98 20.50 -17.49
CA GLN A 316 -12.58 21.40 -18.58
C GLN A 316 -11.30 22.14 -18.20
N TYR A 317 -11.27 22.78 -17.02
CA TYR A 317 -10.10 23.50 -16.51
C TYR A 317 -8.86 22.61 -16.39
N THR A 318 -9.03 21.38 -15.92
CA THR A 318 -7.96 20.41 -15.81
C THR A 318 -7.38 20.04 -17.18
N PHE A 319 -8.24 19.78 -18.16
CA PHE A 319 -7.82 19.37 -19.51
C PHE A 319 -7.21 20.49 -20.34
N GLU A 320 -7.60 21.72 -20.15
CA GLU A 320 -6.97 22.91 -20.76
C GLU A 320 -5.47 23.02 -20.44
N ARG A 321 -5.02 22.36 -19.38
CA ARG A 321 -3.64 22.37 -18.89
C ARG A 321 -2.85 21.13 -19.23
N VAL A 322 -3.46 20.20 -19.93
CA VAL A 322 -2.75 19.00 -20.43
C VAL A 322 -1.91 19.40 -21.65
N PRO A 323 -0.58 19.29 -21.59
CA PRO A 323 0.29 19.70 -22.69
C PRO A 323 -0.08 19.05 -24.02
N GLY A 324 -0.34 19.87 -25.04
CA GLY A 324 -0.69 19.42 -26.39
C GLY A 324 -2.16 19.07 -26.60
N LEU A 325 -2.96 18.90 -25.55
CA LEU A 325 -4.37 18.56 -25.68
C LEU A 325 -5.21 19.74 -26.25
N PRO A 326 -5.03 21.02 -25.83
CA PRO A 326 -5.80 22.12 -26.37
C PRO A 326 -5.64 22.27 -27.89
N GLU A 327 -4.44 22.11 -28.42
CA GLU A 327 -4.16 22.21 -29.86
C GLU A 327 -4.88 21.10 -30.63
N VAL A 328 -4.86 19.88 -30.11
CA VAL A 328 -5.50 18.73 -30.76
C VAL A 328 -7.01 18.83 -30.67
N ALA A 329 -7.57 19.19 -29.53
CA ALA A 329 -9.02 19.40 -29.36
C ALA A 329 -9.53 20.47 -30.34
N LYS A 330 -8.83 21.61 -30.42
CA LYS A 330 -9.15 22.70 -31.36
C LYS A 330 -9.09 22.23 -32.81
N SER A 331 -8.16 21.39 -33.19
CA SER A 331 -8.06 20.87 -34.56
C SER A 331 -9.26 20.01 -34.96
N GLU A 332 -9.96 19.42 -33.99
CA GLU A 332 -11.21 18.68 -34.20
C GLU A 332 -12.46 19.55 -33.99
N GLY A 333 -12.31 20.83 -33.66
CA GLY A 333 -13.43 21.75 -33.38
C GLY A 333 -14.14 21.45 -32.06
N LEU A 334 -13.43 20.86 -31.10
CA LEU A 334 -13.95 20.45 -29.79
C LEU A 334 -13.30 21.28 -28.67
N THR A 335 -13.98 21.36 -27.52
CA THR A 335 -13.34 21.73 -26.27
C THR A 335 -12.51 20.55 -25.74
N GLU A 336 -11.61 20.79 -24.79
CA GLU A 336 -10.74 19.78 -24.22
C GLU A 336 -11.55 18.68 -23.50
N LEU A 337 -12.60 19.07 -22.79
CA LEU A 337 -13.51 18.11 -22.14
C LEU A 337 -14.29 17.29 -23.19
N GLU A 338 -14.78 17.89 -24.25
CA GLU A 338 -15.47 17.17 -25.33
C GLU A 338 -14.53 16.21 -26.05
N TYR A 339 -13.27 16.61 -26.26
CA TYR A 339 -12.25 15.73 -26.81
C TYR A 339 -12.04 14.51 -25.91
N MET A 340 -11.85 14.71 -24.60
CA MET A 340 -11.65 13.62 -23.65
C MET A 340 -12.91 12.75 -23.49
N ARG A 341 -14.10 13.31 -23.60
CA ARG A 341 -15.36 12.56 -23.64
C ARG A 341 -15.46 11.65 -24.87
N LYS A 342 -14.97 12.13 -26.00
CA LYS A 342 -14.99 11.40 -27.27
C LYS A 342 -13.93 10.30 -27.32
N HIS A 343 -12.70 10.61 -26.94
CA HIS A 343 -11.53 9.73 -27.13
C HIS A 343 -11.16 8.92 -25.89
N GLY A 344 -11.49 9.40 -24.69
CA GLY A 344 -11.24 8.72 -23.41
C GLY A 344 -9.80 8.73 -22.93
N ALA A 345 -8.82 9.00 -23.80
CA ALA A 345 -7.40 9.08 -23.43
C ALA A 345 -6.62 9.98 -24.40
N PHE A 346 -5.54 10.57 -23.87
CA PHE A 346 -4.59 11.38 -24.62
C PHE A 346 -3.16 11.05 -24.25
N LEU A 347 -2.30 10.83 -25.25
CA LEU A 347 -0.87 10.60 -25.07
C LEU A 347 -0.15 11.96 -25.05
N ILE A 348 0.33 12.35 -23.87
CA ILE A 348 1.01 13.64 -23.68
C ILE A 348 2.43 13.60 -24.28
N GLU A 349 3.15 12.54 -23.98
CA GLU A 349 4.55 12.37 -24.36
C GLU A 349 4.82 10.90 -24.66
N PRO A 350 5.31 10.54 -25.86
CA PRO A 350 5.74 9.18 -26.17
C PRO A 350 6.85 8.70 -25.23
N ALA A 351 7.00 7.39 -25.09
CA ALA A 351 8.09 6.81 -24.32
C ALA A 351 9.45 7.20 -24.91
N THR A 352 10.31 7.75 -24.07
CA THR A 352 11.68 8.12 -24.41
C THR A 352 12.63 7.30 -23.58
N TYR A 353 13.57 6.64 -24.21
CA TYR A 353 14.63 5.89 -23.53
C TYR A 353 15.83 6.81 -23.24
N LYS A 354 16.60 6.44 -22.21
CA LYS A 354 17.83 7.15 -21.79
C LYS A 354 17.62 8.66 -21.57
N LYS A 355 16.45 9.01 -21.06
CA LYS A 355 16.06 10.41 -20.82
C LYS A 355 17.02 11.13 -19.85
N HIS A 356 17.64 10.38 -18.96
CA HIS A 356 18.64 10.87 -18.01
C HIS A 356 19.86 11.50 -18.67
N GLU A 357 20.23 11.11 -19.91
CA GLU A 357 21.34 11.72 -20.66
C GLU A 357 21.08 13.20 -20.98
N GLN A 358 19.81 13.62 -20.98
CA GLN A 358 19.39 15.01 -21.24
C GLN A 358 19.04 15.77 -19.97
N GLU A 359 18.39 15.12 -19.00
CA GLU A 359 17.79 15.78 -17.85
C GLU A 359 18.45 15.39 -16.50
N GLY A 360 19.34 14.38 -16.50
CA GLY A 360 19.82 13.75 -15.27
C GLY A 360 18.74 12.98 -14.53
N TRP A 361 18.98 12.70 -13.27
CA TRP A 361 18.01 12.05 -12.38
C TRP A 361 17.46 13.03 -11.36
N PRO A 362 16.17 12.94 -10.96
CA PRO A 362 15.58 13.79 -9.93
C PRO A 362 16.02 13.34 -8.52
N THR A 363 17.32 13.26 -8.30
CA THR A 363 17.97 12.88 -7.05
C THR A 363 18.85 14.03 -6.55
N PRO A 364 19.24 14.09 -5.27
CA PRO A 364 20.15 15.11 -4.77
C PRO A 364 21.48 15.21 -5.53
N SER A 365 22.01 14.10 -6.04
CA SER A 365 23.24 14.06 -6.83
C SER A 365 23.04 14.32 -8.33
N GLY A 366 21.81 14.32 -8.83
CA GLY A 366 21.50 14.31 -10.27
C GLY A 366 21.83 12.98 -10.95
N LYS A 367 22.30 11.99 -10.21
CA LYS A 367 22.71 10.64 -10.68
C LYS A 367 21.88 9.56 -9.98
N GLN A 368 22.04 8.30 -10.38
CA GLN A 368 21.57 7.16 -9.61
C GLN A 368 22.36 7.06 -8.30
N GLU A 369 21.66 7.05 -7.16
CA GLU A 369 22.33 7.06 -5.86
C GLU A 369 22.63 5.65 -5.36
N LEU A 370 23.81 5.15 -5.68
CA LEU A 370 24.38 3.96 -5.04
C LEU A 370 24.61 4.24 -3.55
N TYR A 371 25.32 5.31 -3.25
CA TYR A 371 25.56 5.81 -1.90
C TYR A 371 24.48 6.84 -1.53
N SER A 372 23.68 6.53 -0.52
CA SER A 372 22.64 7.43 -0.07
C SER A 372 23.10 8.29 1.10
N LYS A 373 23.58 9.49 0.79
CA LYS A 373 23.91 10.49 1.79
C LYS A 373 22.71 10.83 2.69
N THR A 374 21.49 10.82 2.13
CA THR A 374 20.26 11.06 2.88
C THR A 374 20.06 10.06 4.01
N ILE A 375 20.26 8.77 3.73
CA ILE A 375 20.13 7.70 4.75
C ILE A 375 21.18 7.88 5.85
N VAL A 376 22.41 8.22 5.47
CA VAL A 376 23.49 8.51 6.44
C VAL A 376 23.14 9.71 7.33
N GLU A 377 22.67 10.80 6.73
CA GLU A 377 22.25 12.00 7.45
C GLU A 377 21.08 11.74 8.39
N PHE A 378 20.28 10.72 8.15
CA PHE A 378 19.20 10.28 9.05
C PHE A 378 19.65 9.30 10.13
N GLY A 379 20.94 9.06 10.28
CA GLY A 379 21.50 8.23 11.34
C GLY A 379 21.57 6.74 11.02
N TYR A 380 21.53 6.35 9.74
CA TYR A 380 21.61 4.96 9.30
C TYR A 380 22.79 4.72 8.31
N PRO A 381 24.04 5.02 8.71
CA PRO A 381 25.19 4.89 7.79
C PRO A 381 25.39 3.46 7.28
N GLU A 382 25.01 2.45 8.08
CA GLU A 382 25.08 1.04 7.70
C GLU A 382 24.17 0.68 6.52
N HIS A 383 23.24 1.56 6.16
CA HIS A 383 22.33 1.41 5.04
C HIS A 383 22.68 2.33 3.86
N ALA A 384 23.82 2.98 3.87
CA ALA A 384 24.24 3.91 2.81
C ALA A 384 24.29 3.24 1.44
N LEU A 385 24.82 2.02 1.37
CA LEU A 385 24.83 1.17 0.17
C LEU A 385 23.66 0.16 0.18
N PRO A 386 23.28 -0.39 -0.98
CA PRO A 386 22.38 -1.53 -1.06
C PRO A 386 23.02 -2.76 -0.40
N HIS A 387 22.41 -3.30 0.63
CA HIS A 387 22.90 -4.47 1.34
C HIS A 387 21.78 -5.45 1.69
N TYR A 388 22.12 -6.72 1.78
CA TYR A 388 21.32 -7.69 2.50
C TYR A 388 21.69 -7.66 3.98
N ARG A 389 20.71 -7.45 4.82
CA ARG A 389 20.83 -7.48 6.28
C ARG A 389 19.93 -8.60 6.80
N ILE A 390 20.50 -9.54 7.53
CA ILE A 390 19.78 -10.67 8.13
C ILE A 390 19.08 -10.17 9.38
N ASN A 391 17.93 -9.55 9.24
CA ASN A 391 17.18 -9.06 10.39
C ASN A 391 15.67 -9.29 10.25
N SER A 392 15.24 -10.18 9.35
CA SER A 392 13.83 -10.55 9.30
C SER A 392 13.45 -11.21 10.63
N HIS A 393 12.41 -10.66 11.27
CA HIS A 393 11.87 -11.22 12.52
C HIS A 393 11.32 -12.65 12.36
N VAL A 394 11.06 -13.07 11.13
CA VAL A 394 10.62 -14.42 10.76
C VAL A 394 11.67 -15.21 9.98
N HIS A 395 12.94 -14.74 9.97
CA HIS A 395 14.02 -15.52 9.41
C HIS A 395 14.14 -16.86 10.16
N PRO A 396 14.45 -17.97 9.47
CA PRO A 396 14.54 -19.29 10.12
C PRO A 396 15.45 -19.34 11.35
N SER A 397 16.52 -18.52 11.40
CA SER A 397 17.38 -18.41 12.58
C SER A 397 16.71 -17.72 13.78
N ASN A 398 15.60 -17.01 13.56
CA ASN A 398 14.80 -16.35 14.59
C ASN A 398 13.56 -17.15 14.99
N LEU A 399 13.36 -18.32 14.38
CA LEU A 399 12.33 -19.30 14.72
C LEU A 399 12.99 -20.42 15.51
N GLU A 400 13.11 -20.24 16.83
CA GLU A 400 13.92 -21.10 17.71
C GLU A 400 13.17 -22.36 18.19
N GLY A 401 11.84 -22.32 18.17
CA GLY A 401 10.97 -23.41 18.64
C GLY A 401 10.62 -24.41 17.54
N GLU A 402 10.49 -25.69 17.91
CA GLU A 402 10.03 -26.72 16.97
C GLU A 402 8.62 -26.47 16.41
N ASP A 403 7.82 -25.68 17.13
CA ASP A 403 6.43 -25.35 16.78
C ASP A 403 6.30 -23.95 16.20
N GLU A 404 7.41 -23.26 15.93
CA GLU A 404 7.44 -21.92 15.37
C GLU A 404 7.47 -21.94 13.84
N TYR A 405 6.57 -21.18 13.24
CA TYR A 405 6.40 -21.10 11.80
C TYR A 405 6.33 -19.65 11.35
N CYS A 406 6.67 -19.42 10.09
CA CYS A 406 6.39 -18.16 9.42
C CYS A 406 5.01 -18.22 8.77
N LEU A 407 4.09 -17.34 9.16
CA LEU A 407 2.83 -17.15 8.45
C LEU A 407 3.03 -16.12 7.34
N LEU A 408 2.68 -16.52 6.12
CA LEU A 408 2.55 -15.67 4.94
C LEU A 408 1.06 -15.28 4.77
N PRO A 409 0.61 -14.14 5.34
CA PRO A 409 -0.82 -13.83 5.39
C PRO A 409 -1.30 -13.02 4.19
N ASN A 410 -0.41 -12.48 3.40
CA ASN A 410 -0.71 -11.47 2.40
C ASN A 410 -0.63 -11.97 0.95
N PHE A 411 -0.70 -13.28 0.72
CA PHE A 411 -0.84 -13.77 -0.63
C PHE A 411 -2.28 -13.56 -1.15
N ARG A 412 -2.39 -13.30 -2.43
CA ARG A 412 -3.67 -13.04 -3.09
C ARG A 412 -4.18 -14.27 -3.79
N LEU A 413 -5.46 -14.55 -3.60
CA LEU A 413 -6.18 -15.38 -4.57
C LEU A 413 -6.30 -14.58 -5.88
N PRO A 414 -6.04 -15.17 -7.05
CA PRO A 414 -5.93 -14.44 -8.31
C PRO A 414 -7.14 -13.55 -8.66
N GLN A 415 -8.34 -13.99 -8.29
CA GLN A 415 -9.60 -13.30 -8.57
C GLN A 415 -10.00 -12.25 -7.51
N HIS A 416 -9.29 -12.19 -6.37
CA HIS A 416 -9.68 -11.32 -5.26
C HIS A 416 -8.73 -10.14 -5.05
N ILE A 417 -9.32 -9.00 -4.68
CA ILE A 417 -8.62 -7.82 -4.19
C ILE A 417 -9.45 -7.13 -3.11
N HIS A 418 -9.15 -7.40 -1.85
CA HIS A 418 -9.76 -6.79 -0.66
C HIS A 418 -11.31 -6.73 -0.70
N SER A 419 -11.93 -5.75 -0.04
CA SER A 419 -13.38 -5.58 0.02
C SER A 419 -14.05 -5.47 -1.36
N ARG A 420 -13.33 -4.95 -2.34
CA ARG A 420 -13.87 -4.66 -3.67
C ARG A 420 -14.35 -5.90 -4.41
N SER A 421 -13.56 -6.97 -4.40
CA SER A 421 -13.91 -8.22 -5.10
C SER A 421 -14.62 -9.22 -4.20
N ALA A 422 -14.43 -9.14 -2.88
CA ALA A 422 -15.07 -10.05 -1.93
C ALA A 422 -16.59 -9.82 -1.78
N ASN A 423 -17.15 -8.80 -2.40
CA ASN A 423 -18.60 -8.59 -2.56
C ASN A 423 -19.11 -8.95 -3.96
N ALA A 424 -18.23 -9.33 -4.87
CA ALA A 424 -18.62 -9.71 -6.23
C ALA A 424 -18.91 -11.22 -6.29
N LYS A 425 -20.19 -11.59 -6.38
CA LYS A 425 -20.65 -12.98 -6.38
C LYS A 425 -19.87 -13.87 -7.36
N TRP A 426 -19.67 -13.42 -8.59
CA TRP A 426 -18.94 -14.14 -9.62
C TRP A 426 -17.50 -14.50 -9.25
N LEU A 427 -16.83 -13.64 -8.51
CA LEU A 427 -15.46 -13.86 -8.07
C LEU A 427 -15.42 -14.75 -6.82
N VAL A 428 -16.33 -14.53 -5.88
CA VAL A 428 -16.44 -15.33 -4.66
C VAL A 428 -16.89 -16.77 -4.97
N GLU A 429 -17.70 -16.97 -6.02
CA GLU A 429 -18.10 -18.29 -6.49
C GLU A 429 -16.90 -19.15 -6.93
N ILE A 430 -15.86 -18.54 -7.49
CA ILE A 430 -14.62 -19.23 -7.89
C ILE A 430 -13.84 -19.70 -6.67
N ALA A 431 -13.71 -18.85 -5.64
CA ALA A 431 -13.09 -19.22 -4.37
C ALA A 431 -13.69 -18.41 -3.23
N HIS A 432 -14.24 -19.09 -2.24
CA HIS A 432 -14.95 -18.54 -1.08
C HIS A 432 -14.34 -18.96 0.26
N LYS A 433 -13.19 -19.64 0.24
CA LYS A 433 -12.44 -20.11 1.42
C LYS A 433 -11.00 -19.63 1.37
N ASN A 434 -10.38 -19.54 2.51
CA ASN A 434 -8.96 -19.23 2.65
C ASN A 434 -8.23 -20.25 3.56
N PRO A 435 -8.22 -21.55 3.20
CA PRO A 435 -7.63 -22.56 4.05
C PRO A 435 -6.14 -22.29 4.30
N ILE A 436 -5.64 -22.79 5.40
CA ILE A 436 -4.20 -22.74 5.74
C ILE A 436 -3.43 -23.68 4.82
N TRP A 437 -2.56 -23.11 4.01
CA TRP A 437 -1.61 -23.89 3.21
C TRP A 437 -0.51 -24.42 4.12
N ILE A 438 -0.35 -25.72 4.16
CA ILE A 438 0.68 -26.38 4.98
C ILE A 438 1.41 -27.45 4.17
N HIS A 439 2.74 -27.50 4.32
CA HIS A 439 3.54 -28.50 3.63
C HIS A 439 3.29 -29.90 4.22
N PRO A 440 3.27 -31.00 3.40
CA PRO A 440 3.02 -32.37 3.88
C PRO A 440 3.93 -32.82 5.04
N LYS A 441 5.18 -32.37 5.07
CA LYS A 441 6.11 -32.67 6.16
C LYS A 441 5.63 -32.07 7.49
N ASP A 442 5.15 -30.85 7.46
CA ASP A 442 4.68 -30.13 8.66
C ASP A 442 3.31 -30.67 9.10
N ALA A 443 2.41 -30.96 8.15
CA ALA A 443 1.12 -31.61 8.44
C ALA A 443 1.33 -32.96 9.14
N LYS A 444 2.26 -33.78 8.63
CA LYS A 444 2.64 -35.07 9.25
C LYS A 444 3.23 -34.89 10.66
N LYS A 445 4.10 -33.89 10.86
CA LYS A 445 4.69 -33.57 12.17
C LYS A 445 3.60 -33.20 13.19
N LEU A 446 2.61 -32.41 12.79
CA LEU A 446 1.50 -31.99 13.63
C LEU A 446 0.38 -33.04 13.76
N GLY A 447 0.42 -34.09 12.95
CA GLY A 447 -0.62 -35.13 12.91
C GLY A 447 -1.98 -34.54 12.46
N VAL A 448 -1.97 -33.70 11.42
CA VAL A 448 -3.18 -33.12 10.80
C VAL A 448 -3.29 -33.57 9.36
N GLU A 449 -4.52 -33.80 8.91
CA GLU A 449 -4.86 -34.23 7.56
C GLU A 449 -5.63 -33.13 6.80
N GLU A 450 -5.76 -33.30 5.51
CA GLU A 450 -6.53 -32.42 4.60
C GLU A 450 -7.93 -32.11 5.16
N GLY A 451 -8.26 -30.83 5.30
CA GLY A 451 -9.54 -30.36 5.78
C GLY A 451 -9.75 -30.40 7.29
N GLU A 452 -8.81 -30.94 8.08
CA GLU A 452 -8.86 -30.85 9.53
C GLU A 452 -8.64 -29.43 10.03
N LEU A 453 -9.05 -29.18 11.26
CA LEU A 453 -8.89 -27.87 11.91
C LEU A 453 -7.48 -27.72 12.50
N LEU A 454 -6.90 -26.55 12.30
CA LEU A 454 -5.66 -26.11 12.89
C LEU A 454 -5.87 -24.78 13.59
N LYS A 455 -5.31 -24.64 14.78
CA LYS A 455 -5.23 -23.38 15.51
C LYS A 455 -3.90 -22.72 15.22
N ILE A 456 -3.96 -21.49 14.76
CA ILE A 456 -2.80 -20.63 14.50
C ILE A 456 -2.76 -19.56 15.57
N LYS A 457 -1.74 -19.59 16.42
CA LYS A 457 -1.52 -18.59 17.46
C LYS A 457 -0.50 -17.58 16.94
N THR A 458 -0.86 -16.31 17.01
CA THR A 458 0.00 -15.16 16.72
C THR A 458 0.55 -14.53 18.00
N GLU A 459 1.33 -13.46 17.88
CA GLU A 459 1.84 -12.72 19.04
C GLU A 459 0.72 -12.12 19.92
N ILE A 460 -0.41 -11.75 19.32
CA ILE A 460 -1.49 -11.03 20.02
C ILE A 460 -2.78 -11.86 20.17
N GLY A 461 -2.88 -13.00 19.48
CA GLY A 461 -4.13 -13.75 19.48
C GLY A 461 -4.03 -15.11 18.81
N TRP A 462 -5.15 -15.57 18.27
CA TRP A 462 -5.20 -16.84 17.53
C TRP A 462 -6.45 -16.90 16.64
N PHE A 463 -6.41 -17.78 15.64
CA PHE A 463 -7.56 -18.13 14.81
C PHE A 463 -7.58 -19.63 14.51
N VAL A 464 -8.74 -20.15 14.11
CA VAL A 464 -8.95 -21.55 13.74
C VAL A 464 -9.45 -21.65 12.32
N ASP A 465 -8.71 -22.37 11.48
CA ASP A 465 -9.08 -22.61 10.09
C ASP A 465 -8.79 -24.04 9.68
N LYS A 466 -9.28 -24.45 8.51
CA LYS A 466 -9.03 -25.74 7.90
C LYS A 466 -7.68 -25.75 7.19
N VAL A 467 -7.02 -26.90 7.18
CA VAL A 467 -5.76 -27.03 6.45
C VAL A 467 -5.98 -27.47 5.00
N TRP A 468 -5.11 -26.98 4.13
CA TRP A 468 -4.89 -27.50 2.79
C TRP A 468 -3.45 -28.00 2.71
N VAL A 469 -3.30 -29.32 2.61
CA VAL A 469 -1.98 -29.98 2.57
C VAL A 469 -1.45 -29.92 1.14
N THR A 470 -0.38 -29.15 0.92
CA THR A 470 0.15 -28.90 -0.42
C THR A 470 1.67 -28.74 -0.43
N GLU A 471 2.32 -29.25 -1.48
CA GLU A 471 3.75 -29.01 -1.74
C GLU A 471 4.03 -27.60 -2.32
N SER A 472 3.00 -26.80 -2.56
CA SER A 472 3.15 -25.44 -3.10
C SER A 472 3.66 -24.41 -2.09
N ILE A 473 3.94 -24.82 -0.86
CA ILE A 473 4.54 -24.00 0.19
C ILE A 473 5.77 -24.69 0.79
N LYS A 474 6.76 -23.93 1.23
CA LYS A 474 7.98 -24.49 1.85
C LYS A 474 7.69 -25.05 3.26
N PRO A 475 8.40 -26.10 3.71
CA PRO A 475 8.39 -26.50 5.11
C PRO A 475 8.76 -25.35 6.05
N GLY A 476 8.10 -25.25 7.19
CA GLY A 476 8.27 -24.17 8.17
C GLY A 476 7.55 -22.86 7.82
N VAL A 477 6.86 -22.81 6.66
CA VAL A 477 6.04 -21.69 6.24
C VAL A 477 4.59 -22.14 6.08
N ILE A 478 3.65 -21.36 6.55
CA ILE A 478 2.23 -21.54 6.28
C ILE A 478 1.67 -20.32 5.57
N GLY A 479 0.61 -20.50 4.77
CA GLY A 479 -0.02 -19.42 4.04
C GLY A 479 -1.52 -19.36 4.25
N CYS A 480 -2.09 -18.14 4.25
CA CYS A 480 -3.51 -17.92 4.29
C CYS A 480 -3.84 -16.62 3.54
N SER A 481 -4.89 -16.61 2.73
CA SER A 481 -5.26 -15.41 1.99
C SER A 481 -5.98 -14.40 2.89
N HIS A 482 -5.58 -13.14 2.79
CA HIS A 482 -6.22 -12.01 3.48
C HIS A 482 -7.45 -11.44 2.73
N HIS A 483 -7.88 -12.08 1.66
CA HIS A 483 -8.95 -11.55 0.79
C HIS A 483 -10.33 -12.18 1.02
N ILE A 484 -10.44 -13.13 1.93
CA ILE A 484 -11.66 -13.86 2.29
C ILE A 484 -11.89 -13.72 3.80
N GLY A 485 -13.05 -14.14 4.29
CA GLY A 485 -13.42 -14.01 5.69
C GLY A 485 -14.18 -12.70 5.98
N ARG A 486 -14.96 -12.22 5.00
CA ARG A 486 -15.88 -11.08 5.21
C ARG A 486 -16.97 -11.47 6.21
N TRP A 487 -17.39 -10.51 7.04
CA TRP A 487 -18.34 -10.77 8.11
C TRP A 487 -19.31 -9.60 8.34
N ARG A 488 -20.39 -9.90 9.04
CA ARG A 488 -21.38 -8.96 9.58
C ARG A 488 -21.87 -9.45 10.93
N ARG A 489 -22.35 -8.54 11.75
CA ARG A 489 -23.13 -8.88 12.95
C ARG A 489 -24.62 -8.94 12.60
N LYS A 490 -25.42 -9.66 13.38
CA LYS A 490 -26.86 -9.79 13.16
C LYS A 490 -27.59 -8.44 13.08
N GLN A 491 -27.16 -7.45 13.87
CA GLN A 491 -27.75 -6.12 13.93
C GLN A 491 -27.27 -5.18 12.82
N ASP A 492 -26.24 -5.51 12.08
CA ASP A 492 -25.68 -4.63 11.09
C ASP A 492 -26.65 -4.37 9.94
N ALA A 493 -26.77 -3.10 9.53
CA ALA A 493 -27.60 -2.71 8.41
C ALA A 493 -27.09 -3.35 7.11
N GLY A 494 -28.01 -3.51 6.14
CA GLY A 494 -27.61 -4.02 4.82
C GLY A 494 -27.02 -5.43 4.88
N ASN A 495 -27.53 -6.32 5.68
CA ASN A 495 -27.05 -7.67 5.90
C ASN A 495 -27.19 -8.63 4.69
N ARG A 496 -27.35 -8.10 3.47
CA ARG A 496 -27.49 -8.84 2.22
C ARG A 496 -26.15 -8.98 1.52
N PHE A 497 -25.15 -9.53 2.23
CA PHE A 497 -23.80 -9.72 1.68
C PHE A 497 -23.44 -11.20 1.64
N MET A 498 -22.50 -11.52 0.78
CA MET A 498 -21.85 -12.84 0.77
C MET A 498 -20.80 -12.91 1.88
N THR A 499 -21.25 -12.77 3.14
CA THR A 499 -20.41 -12.67 4.34
C THR A 499 -20.91 -13.62 5.42
N ASN A 500 -19.99 -14.06 6.29
CA ASN A 500 -20.38 -14.79 7.49
C ASN A 500 -21.15 -13.89 8.46
N GLU A 501 -22.08 -14.46 9.21
CA GLU A 501 -22.63 -13.81 10.40
C GLU A 501 -21.76 -14.16 11.61
N VAL A 502 -21.37 -13.13 12.36
CA VAL A 502 -20.51 -13.30 13.51
C VAL A 502 -21.12 -12.70 14.78
N LYS A 503 -20.67 -13.22 15.93
CA LYS A 503 -20.87 -12.64 17.24
C LYS A 503 -19.52 -12.21 17.80
N ILE A 504 -19.44 -10.98 18.31
CA ILE A 504 -18.26 -10.46 18.99
C ILE A 504 -18.54 -10.51 20.49
N GLU A 505 -17.62 -11.06 21.26
CA GLU A 505 -17.74 -11.30 22.69
C GLU A 505 -16.53 -10.77 23.43
N ASP A 506 -16.78 -9.99 24.47
CA ASP A 506 -15.78 -9.68 25.48
C ASP A 506 -15.64 -10.92 26.39
N ARG A 507 -14.44 -11.49 26.43
CA ARG A 507 -14.12 -12.69 27.20
C ARG A 507 -13.56 -12.37 28.59
N GLY A 508 -13.45 -11.08 28.92
CA GLY A 508 -12.77 -10.58 30.11
C GLY A 508 -11.24 -10.54 29.95
N ASP A 509 -10.58 -9.90 30.90
CA ASP A 509 -9.10 -9.72 30.92
C ASP A 509 -8.53 -9.16 29.59
N GLY A 510 -9.25 -8.22 28.95
CA GLY A 510 -8.85 -7.58 27.70
C GLY A 510 -8.92 -8.48 26.46
N LYS A 511 -9.59 -9.63 26.52
CA LYS A 511 -9.70 -10.56 25.38
C LYS A 511 -11.01 -10.38 24.64
N MET A 512 -10.90 -10.17 23.33
CA MET A 512 -12.02 -10.07 22.41
C MET A 512 -12.06 -11.27 21.48
N ARG A 513 -13.21 -11.94 21.41
CA ARG A 513 -13.43 -13.09 20.52
C ARG A 513 -14.50 -12.78 19.50
N MET A 514 -14.24 -13.08 18.24
CA MET A 514 -15.26 -13.14 17.20
C MET A 514 -15.48 -14.61 16.82
N ARG A 515 -16.73 -15.03 16.87
CA ARG A 515 -17.17 -16.38 16.52
C ARG A 515 -18.12 -16.36 15.34
N THR A 516 -17.87 -17.18 14.33
CA THR A 516 -18.80 -17.37 13.23
C THR A 516 -20.04 -18.12 13.73
N VAL A 517 -21.21 -17.51 13.58
CA VAL A 517 -22.52 -18.07 13.99
C VAL A 517 -23.19 -18.80 12.83
N SER A 518 -23.18 -18.18 11.65
CA SER A 518 -23.61 -18.81 10.40
C SER A 518 -22.72 -18.36 9.24
N GLY A 519 -22.66 -19.19 8.22
CA GLY A 519 -21.96 -18.87 6.98
C GLY A 519 -22.81 -18.00 6.05
N VAL A 520 -22.40 -17.98 4.77
CA VAL A 520 -23.12 -17.27 3.71
C VAL A 520 -24.47 -17.93 3.42
N GLU A 521 -25.50 -17.11 3.30
CA GLU A 521 -26.86 -17.57 2.98
C GLU A 521 -27.42 -16.77 1.81
N SER A 522 -28.26 -17.42 1.01
CA SER A 522 -29.00 -16.74 -0.07
C SER A 522 -30.02 -15.74 0.49
N TRP A 523 -30.26 -14.67 -0.23
CA TRP A 523 -31.24 -13.65 0.13
C TRP A 523 -31.95 -13.11 -1.12
N ASP A 524 -33.11 -12.49 -0.92
CA ASP A 524 -33.81 -11.81 -1.99
C ASP A 524 -33.09 -10.54 -2.40
N SER A 525 -32.87 -10.36 -3.69
CA SER A 525 -32.28 -9.17 -4.28
C SER A 525 -32.75 -9.01 -5.72
N GLU A 526 -32.47 -7.85 -6.31
CA GLU A 526 -32.73 -7.60 -7.75
C GLU A 526 -31.83 -8.47 -8.65
N ASP A 527 -30.71 -8.95 -8.13
CA ASP A 527 -29.88 -9.96 -8.81
C ASP A 527 -30.52 -11.35 -8.61
N PRO A 528 -31.08 -11.97 -9.68
CA PRO A 528 -31.76 -13.26 -9.56
C PRO A 528 -30.84 -14.41 -9.13
N ASP A 529 -29.53 -14.23 -9.24
CA ASP A 529 -28.57 -15.26 -8.87
C ASP A 529 -28.25 -15.30 -7.38
N THR A 530 -28.63 -14.31 -6.59
CA THR A 530 -28.39 -14.33 -5.13
C THR A 530 -29.13 -15.46 -4.44
N SER A 531 -30.33 -15.83 -4.91
CA SER A 531 -31.08 -16.98 -4.43
C SER A 531 -30.44 -18.33 -4.78
N ARG A 532 -29.44 -18.36 -5.65
CA ARG A 532 -28.72 -19.56 -6.12
C ARG A 532 -27.37 -19.75 -5.45
N ILE A 533 -27.08 -19.06 -4.36
CA ILE A 533 -25.83 -19.27 -3.61
C ILE A 533 -25.81 -20.72 -3.10
N TRP A 534 -24.80 -21.47 -3.52
CA TRP A 534 -24.65 -22.90 -3.18
C TRP A 534 -23.55 -23.16 -2.13
N TRP A 535 -22.64 -22.20 -1.89
CA TRP A 535 -21.62 -22.29 -0.84
C TRP A 535 -22.12 -21.59 0.43
N ARG A 536 -21.65 -22.09 1.57
CA ARG A 536 -21.96 -21.51 2.88
C ARG A 536 -20.73 -21.05 3.64
N ASP A 537 -19.55 -21.48 3.20
CA ASP A 537 -18.28 -21.14 3.85
C ASP A 537 -17.79 -19.81 3.29
N GLY A 538 -17.72 -18.80 4.13
CA GLY A 538 -17.22 -17.46 3.76
C GLY A 538 -15.77 -17.21 4.16
N GLY A 539 -15.03 -18.25 4.57
CA GLY A 539 -13.66 -18.16 5.02
C GLY A 539 -13.48 -17.54 6.40
N VAL A 540 -12.25 -17.32 6.82
CA VAL A 540 -11.88 -16.82 8.15
C VAL A 540 -11.17 -15.48 8.06
N HIS A 541 -11.53 -14.54 8.94
CA HIS A 541 -10.89 -13.23 9.04
C HIS A 541 -9.61 -13.31 9.89
N GLN A 542 -8.52 -13.78 9.30
CA GLN A 542 -7.25 -13.96 10.00
C GLN A 542 -6.56 -12.63 10.37
N ASN A 543 -6.67 -11.58 9.52
CA ASN A 543 -5.93 -10.32 9.70
C ASN A 543 -6.15 -9.68 11.07
N ILE A 544 -7.33 -9.86 11.64
CA ILE A 544 -7.69 -9.29 12.94
C ILE A 544 -6.78 -9.79 14.08
N THR A 545 -6.13 -10.94 13.90
CA THR A 545 -5.22 -11.55 14.88
C THR A 545 -3.75 -11.20 14.65
N HIS A 546 -3.42 -10.44 13.61
CA HIS A 546 -2.04 -10.08 13.32
C HIS A 546 -1.58 -8.92 14.19
N ALA A 547 -0.37 -9.05 14.72
CA ALA A 547 0.27 -7.97 15.47
C ALA A 547 0.71 -6.84 14.54
N VAL A 548 0.66 -5.62 15.05
CA VAL A 548 1.21 -4.44 14.37
C VAL A 548 2.72 -4.41 14.50
N GLN A 549 3.42 -4.41 13.37
CA GLN A 549 4.88 -4.57 13.27
C GLN A 549 5.48 -3.57 12.26
N PRO A 550 5.59 -2.28 12.60
CA PRO A 550 6.16 -1.28 11.71
C PRO A 550 7.68 -1.43 11.59
N ASP A 551 8.20 -1.43 10.37
CA ASP A 551 9.63 -1.35 10.13
C ASP A 551 10.19 -0.03 10.69
N PRO A 552 11.24 -0.05 11.53
CA PRO A 552 11.68 1.13 12.28
C PRO A 552 12.27 2.25 11.41
N ILE A 553 12.64 1.96 10.16
CA ILE A 553 13.20 2.94 9.22
C ILE A 553 12.13 3.42 8.24
N SER A 554 11.52 2.48 7.54
CA SER A 554 10.57 2.79 6.47
C SER A 554 9.13 3.03 6.95
N GLY A 555 8.80 2.65 8.17
CA GLY A 555 7.44 2.69 8.70
C GLY A 555 6.47 1.70 8.05
N HIS A 556 6.92 0.88 7.12
CA HIS A 556 6.07 -0.13 6.51
C HIS A 556 5.71 -1.24 7.48
N HIS A 557 4.48 -1.73 7.40
CA HIS A 557 4.07 -2.88 8.21
C HIS A 557 4.76 -4.16 7.72
N CYS A 558 5.40 -4.89 8.63
CA CYS A 558 6.00 -6.19 8.37
C CYS A 558 4.90 -7.26 8.43
N TRP A 559 4.36 -7.63 7.28
CA TRP A 559 3.18 -8.51 7.20
C TRP A 559 3.44 -9.95 7.60
N LEU A 560 4.65 -10.47 7.44
CA LEU A 560 4.97 -11.81 7.86
C LEU A 560 4.91 -11.91 9.38
N GLN A 561 4.25 -12.96 9.88
CA GLN A 561 4.03 -13.14 11.31
C GLN A 561 4.75 -14.41 11.79
N LYS A 562 5.34 -14.34 12.97
CA LYS A 562 5.76 -15.53 13.72
C LYS A 562 4.51 -16.12 14.35
N VAL A 563 4.31 -17.42 14.17
CA VAL A 563 3.13 -18.12 14.67
C VAL A 563 3.46 -19.48 15.23
N TRP A 564 2.57 -20.00 16.07
CA TRP A 564 2.64 -21.33 16.66
C TRP A 564 1.42 -22.14 16.24
N LEU A 565 1.62 -23.41 15.92
CA LEU A 565 0.59 -24.30 15.44
C LEU A 565 0.20 -25.34 16.46
N SER A 566 -1.10 -25.59 16.63
CA SER A 566 -1.63 -26.65 17.49
C SER A 566 -3.00 -27.11 16.99
N LYS A 567 -3.45 -28.27 17.46
CA LYS A 567 -4.86 -28.64 17.32
C LYS A 567 -5.72 -27.71 18.18
N PRO A 568 -6.91 -27.32 17.71
CA PRO A 568 -7.82 -26.49 18.52
C PRO A 568 -8.35 -27.27 19.72
N GLY A 569 -8.71 -26.53 20.80
CA GLY A 569 -9.41 -27.07 21.94
C GLY A 569 -10.90 -27.31 21.63
N GLU A 570 -11.62 -27.96 22.55
CA GLU A 570 -13.04 -28.33 22.37
C GLU A 570 -13.96 -27.12 22.15
N ASP A 571 -13.66 -25.94 22.72
CA ASP A 571 -14.42 -24.69 22.60
C ASP A 571 -13.89 -23.78 21.47
N GLU A 572 -12.94 -24.24 20.68
CA GLU A 572 -12.30 -23.49 19.60
C GLU A 572 -12.78 -24.04 18.26
N LEU A 573 -13.70 -23.31 17.62
CA LEU A 573 -14.41 -23.78 16.44
C LEU A 573 -13.85 -23.14 15.16
N TYR A 574 -14.15 -23.73 14.01
CA TYR A 574 -13.85 -23.16 12.72
C TYR A 574 -14.40 -21.73 12.60
N GLY A 575 -13.54 -20.81 12.21
CA GLY A 575 -13.89 -19.39 12.06
C GLY A 575 -13.77 -18.56 13.31
N ASP A 576 -13.45 -19.17 14.47
CA ASP A 576 -13.17 -18.41 15.68
C ASP A 576 -11.85 -17.65 15.55
N VAL A 577 -11.86 -16.40 15.99
CA VAL A 577 -10.68 -15.56 16.15
C VAL A 577 -10.71 -14.87 17.51
N GLU A 578 -9.57 -14.75 18.17
CA GLU A 578 -9.45 -14.10 19.47
C GLU A 578 -8.19 -13.23 19.52
N VAL A 579 -8.30 -12.05 20.11
CA VAL A 579 -7.19 -11.12 20.34
C VAL A 579 -7.17 -10.70 21.80
N ASP A 580 -5.98 -10.65 22.35
CA ASP A 580 -5.68 -10.08 23.66
C ASP A 580 -5.20 -8.63 23.44
N MET A 581 -6.07 -7.68 23.78
CA MET A 581 -5.86 -6.24 23.53
C MET A 581 -4.71 -5.66 24.36
N GLU A 582 -4.40 -6.26 25.51
CA GLU A 582 -3.25 -5.85 26.31
C GLU A 582 -1.93 -6.30 25.65
N LYS A 583 -1.89 -7.53 25.13
CA LYS A 583 -0.74 -8.01 24.36
C LYS A 583 -0.54 -7.24 23.06
N SER A 584 -1.64 -6.87 22.40
CA SER A 584 -1.59 -6.02 21.21
C SER A 584 -0.88 -4.70 21.51
N MET A 585 -1.31 -3.99 22.54
CA MET A 585 -0.69 -2.73 22.93
C MET A 585 0.77 -2.92 23.39
N ALA A 586 1.07 -3.98 24.13
CA ALA A 586 2.43 -4.27 24.58
C ALA A 586 3.36 -4.58 23.39
N HIS A 587 2.88 -5.33 22.40
CA HIS A 587 3.62 -5.64 21.19
C HIS A 587 3.91 -4.39 20.35
N TYR A 588 2.88 -3.55 20.12
CA TYR A 588 3.04 -2.27 19.47
C TYR A 588 4.10 -1.39 20.16
N LYS A 589 4.00 -1.25 21.51
CA LYS A 589 4.97 -0.44 22.29
C LYS A 589 6.40 -0.94 22.12
N LYS A 590 6.61 -2.26 22.18
CA LYS A 590 7.93 -2.88 21.98
C LYS A 590 8.51 -2.51 20.61
N TRP A 591 7.72 -2.59 19.53
CA TRP A 591 8.19 -2.24 18.19
C TRP A 591 8.41 -0.72 18.04
N ASN A 592 7.57 0.09 18.65
CA ASN A 592 7.72 1.53 18.63
C ASN A 592 8.95 2.01 19.41
N GLU A 593 9.28 1.37 20.54
CA GLU A 593 10.51 1.64 21.29
C GLU A 593 11.76 1.37 20.45
N TRP A 594 11.73 0.34 19.66
CA TRP A 594 12.82 0.03 18.73
C TRP A 594 13.04 1.13 17.69
N ALA A 595 12.00 1.71 17.14
CA ALA A 595 12.12 2.87 16.25
C ALA A 595 12.69 4.11 16.98
N LYS A 596 12.40 4.29 18.27
CA LYS A 596 12.88 5.40 19.10
C LYS A 596 14.36 5.31 19.51
N GLU A 597 14.96 4.15 19.47
CA GLU A 597 16.38 3.96 19.78
C GLU A 597 17.32 4.67 18.80
N ARG A 598 16.80 5.12 17.66
CA ARG A 598 17.61 5.81 16.65
C ARG A 598 17.75 7.29 16.94
N GLU A 599 18.98 7.79 16.76
CA GLU A 599 19.27 9.21 16.91
C GLU A 599 18.46 10.06 15.92
N THR A 600 17.95 11.18 16.42
CA THR A 600 17.30 12.18 15.57
C THR A 600 18.36 12.91 14.77
N HIS A 601 18.11 13.13 13.48
CA HIS A 601 18.98 13.93 12.63
C HIS A 601 19.23 15.31 13.29
N PRO A 602 20.48 15.81 13.32
CA PRO A 602 20.81 17.07 14.00
C PRO A 602 19.97 18.27 13.57
N ARG A 603 19.51 18.29 12.33
CA ARG A 603 18.62 19.33 11.79
C ARG A 603 17.13 19.12 12.12
N GLY A 604 16.78 18.03 12.79
CA GLY A 604 15.40 17.67 13.09
C GLY A 604 14.58 17.24 11.88
N GLU A 605 15.17 17.21 10.71
CA GLU A 605 14.51 16.84 9.45
C GLU A 605 14.74 15.39 9.12
N ARG A 606 13.73 14.75 8.56
CA ARG A 606 13.75 13.31 8.35
C ARG A 606 13.41 12.88 6.93
N ARG A 607 13.06 13.82 6.05
CA ARG A 607 12.80 13.56 4.64
C ARG A 607 13.68 14.39 3.75
N PRO A 608 14.05 13.89 2.59
CA PRO A 608 14.70 14.71 1.58
C PRO A 608 13.86 15.94 1.22
N LEU A 609 14.53 17.06 0.92
CA LEU A 609 13.88 18.34 0.61
C LEU A 609 12.92 18.28 -0.58
N TRP A 610 13.03 17.29 -1.44
CA TRP A 610 12.13 17.08 -2.57
C TRP A 610 10.80 16.40 -2.20
N PHE A 611 10.63 15.90 -0.97
CA PHE A 611 9.31 15.57 -0.43
C PHE A 611 8.64 16.85 0.07
N LYS A 612 7.40 17.07 -0.32
CA LYS A 612 6.62 18.26 0.07
C LYS A 612 6.18 18.29 1.55
N ARG A 613 6.50 17.28 2.33
CA ARG A 613 6.09 17.16 3.74
C ARG A 613 7.30 17.34 4.63
N PRO A 614 7.15 17.95 5.82
CA PRO A 614 8.21 18.01 6.80
C PRO A 614 8.60 16.60 7.27
N LEU A 615 9.87 16.42 7.62
CA LEU A 615 10.42 15.12 8.04
C LEU A 615 10.31 14.89 9.53
N ALA A 616 10.34 15.98 10.30
CA ALA A 616 10.15 15.96 11.73
C ALA A 616 9.31 17.18 12.14
N PRO A 617 8.50 17.07 13.19
CA PRO A 617 7.76 18.21 13.70
C PRO A 617 8.72 19.28 14.21
N ARG A 618 8.39 20.54 13.93
CA ARG A 618 9.01 21.73 14.46
C ARG A 618 7.93 22.60 15.09
N PRO A 619 8.25 23.48 16.05
CA PRO A 619 7.24 24.35 16.64
C PRO A 619 6.40 25.12 15.62
N GLU A 620 7.02 25.59 14.56
CA GLU A 620 6.36 26.33 13.48
C GLU A 620 5.38 25.47 12.65
N HIS A 621 5.50 24.14 12.65
CA HIS A 621 4.58 23.24 11.93
C HIS A 621 3.21 23.10 12.62
N PHE A 622 3.11 23.51 13.87
CA PHE A 622 1.86 23.51 14.63
C PHE A 622 1.17 24.89 14.63
N ILE A 623 1.75 25.85 13.93
CA ILE A 623 1.22 27.20 13.79
C ILE A 623 0.92 27.42 12.32
N MET A 624 -0.34 27.70 12.01
CA MET A 624 -0.73 28.08 10.64
C MET A 624 -0.01 29.36 10.26
N LYS A 625 0.74 29.32 9.17
CA LYS A 625 1.45 30.47 8.61
C LYS A 625 0.82 30.87 7.29
N ASP A 626 0.81 32.17 7.02
CA ASP A 626 0.53 32.64 5.68
C ASP A 626 1.64 32.21 4.71
N HIS A 627 1.31 31.44 3.71
CA HIS A 627 2.23 30.93 2.69
C HIS A 627 2.71 31.99 1.69
N LYS A 628 2.62 33.24 2.03
CA LYS A 628 2.98 34.37 1.15
C LYS A 628 4.42 34.82 1.27
N GLU A 629 5.34 33.94 1.69
CA GLU A 629 6.78 34.19 1.60
C GLU A 629 7.48 33.18 0.70
#